data_c16437deb1a04b0a65d55055c8790571
#
_entry.id   c16437deb1a04b0a65d55055c8790571
#
_cell.length_a   1.000
_cell.length_b   1.000
_cell.length_c   1.000
_cell.angle_alpha   90.00
_cell.angle_beta   90.00
_cell.angle_gamma   90.00
#
_symmetry.space_group_name_H-M   'P 1'
#
loop_
_entity.id
_entity.type
_entity.pdbx_description
1 polymer ?
#
loop_
_entity_poly.entity_id
_entity_poly.type
_entity_poly.pdbx_seq_one_letter_code
_entity_poly.pdbx_strand_id
1 'polypeptide(L)'
;TEMCWIGMMQMLEKIKKPNDVKKIPEERLPKLAEEIRGFLIKSLSRTGGHLASNLGVVELTIALHRVYSLPDDKIIWDVGHQAYTHKILTGRMGEFERLRQAGGISGFPRRDESPCDSFDTGHSSTSISAGLGYVRARDLKKESYRVVSVIGDGALTGGMAFEAMNNAADLKTNFVILLNDNEMSISRNVGGISDYLAEVRTSSAYSGFKMGVTSALEKLPGLGRGIVDTLRKTKSSIKQLVIPGMFFEDMGITYLGPVDG
;
A
#
# COMPACT_ATOMS: atom_id res chain seq x y z
N THR A 1 3.10 31.84 -17.43
CA THR A 1 3.32 30.38 -17.21
C THR A 1 2.72 29.88 -15.92
N GLU A 2 2.68 30.66 -14.82
CA GLU A 2 2.06 30.24 -13.54
C GLU A 2 0.52 30.18 -13.60
N MET A 3 -0.12 31.10 -14.30
CA MET A 3 -1.59 31.11 -14.47
C MET A 3 -2.14 29.93 -15.27
N CYS A 4 -1.34 29.32 -16.15
CA CYS A 4 -1.77 28.15 -16.93
C CYS A 4 -1.89 26.87 -16.07
N TRP A 5 -1.10 26.73 -15.01
CA TRP A 5 -1.13 25.57 -14.12
C TRP A 5 -2.29 25.61 -13.11
N ILE A 6 -2.67 26.80 -12.63
CA ILE A 6 -3.80 26.96 -11.70
C ILE A 6 -5.11 26.52 -12.36
N GLY A 7 -5.30 26.78 -13.66
CA GLY A 7 -6.47 26.30 -14.40
C GLY A 7 -6.51 24.78 -14.65
N MET A 8 -5.41 24.05 -14.43
CA MET A 8 -5.32 22.59 -14.63
C MET A 8 -5.58 21.75 -13.36
N MET A 9 -5.54 22.36 -12.16
CA MET A 9 -5.64 21.63 -10.87
C MET A 9 -7.07 21.59 -10.31
N GLN A 10 -8.07 21.39 -11.16
CA GLN A 10 -9.49 21.48 -10.78
C GLN A 10 -9.95 20.45 -9.75
N MET A 11 -9.32 19.26 -9.72
CA MET A 11 -9.69 18.20 -8.79
C MET A 11 -8.92 18.33 -7.48
N LEU A 12 -7.62 18.61 -7.57
CA LEU A 12 -6.74 18.73 -6.41
C LEU A 12 -7.15 19.91 -5.50
N GLU A 13 -7.62 21.02 -6.08
CA GLU A 13 -8.13 22.15 -5.30
C GLU A 13 -9.36 21.85 -4.46
N LYS A 14 -10.09 20.78 -4.76
CA LYS A 14 -11.24 20.33 -3.96
C LYS A 14 -10.83 19.57 -2.70
N ILE A 15 -9.58 19.16 -2.60
CA ILE A 15 -9.04 18.43 -1.45
C ILE A 15 -8.54 19.43 -0.43
N LYS A 16 -9.33 19.71 0.61
CA LYS A 16 -9.00 20.66 1.69
C LYS A 16 -8.80 19.99 3.04
N LYS A 17 -9.35 18.80 3.23
CA LYS A 17 -9.32 18.05 4.48
C LYS A 17 -9.38 16.55 4.25
N PRO A 18 -9.06 15.73 5.26
CA PRO A 18 -9.18 14.28 5.16
C PRO A 18 -10.55 13.85 4.63
N ASN A 19 -10.56 12.77 3.86
CA ASN A 19 -11.73 12.15 3.24
C ASN A 19 -12.42 12.97 2.11
N ASP A 20 -11.95 14.15 1.74
CA ASP A 20 -12.51 14.89 0.59
C ASP A 20 -12.36 14.12 -0.72
N VAL A 21 -11.31 13.31 -0.88
CA VAL A 21 -11.11 12.45 -2.06
C VAL A 21 -12.29 11.49 -2.29
N LYS A 22 -13.02 11.10 -1.26
CA LYS A 22 -14.20 10.23 -1.36
C LYS A 22 -15.37 10.88 -2.11
N LYS A 23 -15.37 12.20 -2.22
CA LYS A 23 -16.39 12.98 -2.94
C LYS A 23 -16.09 13.11 -4.44
N ILE A 24 -14.87 12.74 -4.87
CA ILE A 24 -14.47 12.82 -6.27
C ILE A 24 -15.03 11.58 -6.98
N PRO A 25 -15.75 11.76 -8.11
CA PRO A 25 -16.24 10.64 -8.91
C PRO A 25 -15.10 9.75 -9.40
N GLU A 26 -15.35 8.45 -9.49
CA GLU A 26 -14.32 7.45 -9.81
C GLU A 26 -13.67 7.71 -11.18
N GLU A 27 -14.46 8.07 -12.17
CA GLU A 27 -14.01 8.42 -13.52
C GLU A 27 -13.07 9.64 -13.56
N ARG A 28 -12.99 10.41 -12.46
CA ARG A 28 -12.11 11.57 -12.32
C ARG A 28 -10.80 11.28 -11.57
N LEU A 29 -10.68 10.10 -10.99
CA LEU A 29 -9.49 9.73 -10.20
C LEU A 29 -8.20 9.68 -11.05
N PRO A 30 -8.20 9.20 -12.30
CA PRO A 30 -6.99 9.27 -13.14
C PRO A 30 -6.51 10.72 -13.33
N LYS A 31 -7.43 11.66 -13.55
CA LYS A 31 -7.08 13.08 -13.66
C LYS A 31 -6.54 13.64 -12.35
N LEU A 32 -7.10 13.26 -11.20
CA LEU A 32 -6.57 13.63 -9.91
C LEU A 32 -5.14 13.13 -9.72
N ALA A 33 -4.85 11.89 -10.13
CA ALA A 33 -3.52 11.32 -10.06
C ALA A 33 -2.51 12.10 -10.91
N GLU A 34 -2.88 12.51 -12.12
CA GLU A 34 -2.06 13.39 -12.98
C GLU A 34 -1.80 14.75 -12.32
N GLU A 35 -2.83 15.38 -11.74
CA GLU A 35 -2.71 16.66 -11.05
C GLU A 35 -1.76 16.55 -9.83
N ILE A 36 -1.87 15.48 -9.05
CA ILE A 36 -0.97 15.20 -7.91
C ILE A 36 0.48 15.03 -8.40
N ARG A 37 0.71 14.23 -9.45
CA ARG A 37 2.05 14.05 -10.03
C ARG A 37 2.66 15.37 -10.49
N GLY A 38 1.90 16.16 -11.23
CA GLY A 38 2.33 17.47 -11.68
C GLY A 38 2.69 18.41 -10.53
N PHE A 39 1.86 18.41 -9.47
CA PHE A 39 2.12 19.18 -8.26
C PHE A 39 3.40 18.72 -7.55
N LEU A 40 3.58 17.41 -7.36
CA LEU A 40 4.78 16.84 -6.73
C LEU A 40 6.04 17.20 -7.50
N ILE A 41 6.06 17.02 -8.82
CA ILE A 41 7.21 17.36 -9.66
C ILE A 41 7.57 18.86 -9.49
N LYS A 42 6.58 19.74 -9.57
CA LYS A 42 6.78 21.18 -9.42
C LYS A 42 7.28 21.56 -8.01
N SER A 43 6.68 20.98 -6.97
CA SER A 43 7.03 21.32 -5.59
C SER A 43 8.43 20.81 -5.24
N LEU A 44 8.72 19.54 -5.56
CA LEU A 44 9.99 18.92 -5.19
C LEU A 44 11.17 19.41 -6.04
N SER A 45 10.93 19.96 -7.22
CA SER A 45 12.00 20.65 -7.98
C SER A 45 12.54 21.88 -7.25
N ARG A 46 11.76 22.44 -6.30
CA ARG A 46 12.16 23.62 -5.50
C ARG A 46 12.68 23.23 -4.11
N THR A 47 11.98 22.30 -3.43
CA THR A 47 12.25 21.94 -2.05
C THR A 47 13.18 20.72 -1.90
N GLY A 48 13.35 19.94 -2.96
CA GLY A 48 13.94 18.61 -2.88
C GLY A 48 12.99 17.60 -2.22
N GLY A 49 13.39 16.34 -2.20
CA GLY A 49 12.61 15.27 -1.58
C GLY A 49 12.67 13.95 -2.36
N HIS A 50 11.88 12.98 -1.94
CA HIS A 50 11.85 11.63 -2.52
C HIS A 50 10.85 11.57 -3.67
N LEU A 51 11.23 12.04 -4.87
CA LEU A 51 10.32 12.15 -6.00
C LEU A 51 9.84 10.79 -6.52
N ALA A 52 10.76 9.90 -6.90
CA ALA A 52 10.42 8.63 -7.55
C ALA A 52 9.49 7.75 -6.70
N SER A 53 9.80 7.58 -5.42
CA SER A 53 8.97 6.78 -4.49
C SER A 53 7.57 7.36 -4.28
N ASN A 54 7.40 8.68 -4.40
CA ASN A 54 6.07 9.30 -4.31
C ASN A 54 5.28 9.20 -5.61
N LEU A 55 5.92 9.31 -6.76
CA LEU A 55 5.23 9.15 -8.05
C LEU A 55 4.70 7.73 -8.25
N GLY A 56 5.41 6.71 -7.73
CA GLY A 56 5.02 5.30 -7.83
C GLY A 56 3.87 4.87 -6.92
N VAL A 57 3.39 5.72 -6.00
CA VAL A 57 2.33 5.37 -5.04
C VAL A 57 1.13 6.31 -5.08
N VAL A 58 0.98 7.12 -6.11
CA VAL A 58 -0.11 8.10 -6.20
C VAL A 58 -1.47 7.41 -6.22
N GLU A 59 -1.68 6.48 -7.15
CA GLU A 59 -2.94 5.73 -7.29
C GLU A 59 -3.20 4.87 -6.06
N LEU A 60 -2.18 4.18 -5.57
CA LEU A 60 -2.26 3.40 -4.35
C LEU A 60 -2.73 4.25 -3.17
N THR A 61 -2.16 5.45 -3.00
CA THR A 61 -2.54 6.36 -1.92
C THR A 61 -3.97 6.87 -2.09
N ILE A 62 -4.38 7.21 -3.32
CA ILE A 62 -5.77 7.60 -3.62
C ILE A 62 -6.71 6.46 -3.26
N ALA A 63 -6.42 5.21 -3.67
CA ALA A 63 -7.24 4.04 -3.37
C ALA A 63 -7.37 3.81 -1.86
N LEU A 64 -6.27 3.89 -1.11
CA LEU A 64 -6.29 3.78 0.35
C LEU A 64 -7.19 4.85 0.98
N HIS A 65 -7.08 6.11 0.56
CA HIS A 65 -7.91 7.19 1.09
C HIS A 65 -9.39 7.12 0.65
N ARG A 66 -9.68 6.37 -0.41
CA ARG A 66 -11.06 6.05 -0.81
C ARG A 66 -11.69 5.00 0.10
N VAL A 67 -10.90 4.02 0.51
CA VAL A 67 -11.35 2.88 1.33
C VAL A 67 -11.36 3.21 2.81
N TYR A 68 -10.27 3.77 3.32
CA TYR A 68 -10.08 4.06 4.75
C TYR A 68 -10.62 5.44 5.11
N SER A 69 -11.13 5.59 6.33
CA SER A 69 -11.65 6.85 6.89
C SER A 69 -10.70 7.41 7.94
N LEU A 70 -9.94 8.43 7.56
CA LEU A 70 -8.98 9.06 8.46
C LEU A 70 -9.64 10.21 9.26
N PRO A 71 -9.24 10.41 10.51
CA PRO A 71 -8.16 9.74 11.26
C PRO A 71 -8.57 8.46 12.00
N ASP A 72 -9.83 8.00 11.88
CA ASP A 72 -10.33 6.84 12.64
C ASP A 72 -9.57 5.57 12.26
N ASP A 73 -9.56 5.19 10.99
CA ASP A 73 -8.72 4.11 10.45
C ASP A 73 -7.25 4.51 10.48
N LYS A 74 -6.34 3.54 10.54
CA LYS A 74 -4.89 3.77 10.66
C LYS A 74 -4.14 3.31 9.42
N ILE A 75 -3.47 4.25 8.75
CA ILE A 75 -2.51 3.97 7.68
C ILE A 75 -1.12 4.24 8.23
N ILE A 76 -0.28 3.21 8.25
CA ILE A 76 1.12 3.31 8.70
C ILE A 76 2.03 3.14 7.50
N TRP A 77 2.76 4.18 7.16
CA TRP A 77 3.72 4.20 6.06
C TRP A 77 5.08 3.72 6.55
N ASP A 78 5.58 2.62 5.99
CA ASP A 78 6.96 2.19 6.29
C ASP A 78 7.95 3.21 5.77
N VAL A 79 8.98 3.52 6.54
CA VAL A 79 9.91 4.63 6.27
C VAL A 79 9.18 5.97 6.20
N GLY A 80 8.11 6.08 5.42
CA GLY A 80 7.29 7.27 5.27
C GLY A 80 7.77 8.26 4.22
N HIS A 81 8.86 7.97 3.51
CA HIS A 81 9.41 8.82 2.44
C HIS A 81 8.47 8.93 1.22
N GLN A 82 7.51 8.02 1.06
CA GLN A 82 6.50 7.97 0.01
C GLN A 82 5.16 8.59 0.44
N ALA A 83 5.07 9.30 1.56
CA ALA A 83 3.82 9.77 2.14
C ALA A 83 3.37 11.18 1.67
N TYR A 84 3.95 11.72 0.60
CA TYR A 84 3.61 13.09 0.18
C TYR A 84 2.19 13.19 -0.37
N THR A 85 1.74 12.22 -1.16
CA THR A 85 0.35 12.14 -1.61
C THR A 85 -0.61 12.03 -0.42
N HIS A 86 -0.26 11.28 0.63
CA HIS A 86 -1.03 11.23 1.86
C HIS A 86 -1.14 12.61 2.54
N LYS A 87 -0.04 13.38 2.61
CA LYS A 87 -0.07 14.76 3.14
C LYS A 87 -0.99 15.66 2.31
N ILE A 88 -0.93 15.56 0.98
CA ILE A 88 -1.81 16.30 0.07
C ILE A 88 -3.29 15.95 0.34
N LEU A 89 -3.63 14.66 0.37
CA LEU A 89 -5.00 14.17 0.55
C LEU A 89 -5.55 14.41 1.96
N THR A 90 -4.70 14.78 2.91
CA THR A 90 -5.09 15.20 4.26
C THR A 90 -5.12 16.70 4.47
N GLY A 91 -5.02 17.50 3.37
CA GLY A 91 -5.24 18.94 3.38
C GLY A 91 -3.98 19.79 3.54
N ARG A 92 -2.78 19.21 3.52
CA ARG A 92 -1.50 19.91 3.73
C ARG A 92 -0.81 20.39 2.43
N MET A 93 -1.52 20.39 1.30
CA MET A 93 -0.97 20.79 0.00
C MET A 93 -0.33 22.19 0.03
N GLY A 94 -0.95 23.15 0.71
CA GLY A 94 -0.46 24.52 0.79
C GLY A 94 0.85 24.70 1.56
N GLU A 95 1.26 23.69 2.33
CA GLU A 95 2.49 23.73 3.13
C GLU A 95 3.72 23.18 2.38
N PHE A 96 3.54 22.67 1.17
CA PHE A 96 4.61 22.04 0.38
C PHE A 96 5.73 23.00 -0.04
N GLU A 97 5.47 24.32 -0.04
CA GLU A 97 6.53 25.32 -0.28
C GLU A 97 7.63 25.28 0.79
N ARG A 98 7.30 24.78 1.98
CA ARG A 98 8.21 24.63 3.12
C ARG A 98 8.48 23.17 3.50
N LEU A 99 8.19 22.23 2.59
CA LEU A 99 8.45 20.81 2.80
C LEU A 99 9.94 20.58 3.11
N ARG A 100 10.26 19.87 4.20
CA ARG A 100 11.61 19.55 4.68
C ARG A 100 12.46 20.76 5.09
N GLN A 101 11.86 21.92 5.27
CA GLN A 101 12.51 23.11 5.75
C GLN A 101 12.22 23.35 7.24
N ALA A 102 13.08 24.11 7.90
CA ALA A 102 12.89 24.48 9.30
C ALA A 102 11.54 25.21 9.48
N GLY A 103 10.72 24.74 10.40
CA GLY A 103 9.39 25.26 10.67
C GLY A 103 8.35 24.99 9.54
N GLY A 104 8.66 24.14 8.56
CA GLY A 104 7.74 23.60 7.57
C GLY A 104 7.35 22.17 7.89
N ILE A 105 6.60 21.53 6.97
CA ILE A 105 6.20 20.13 7.14
C ILE A 105 7.36 19.16 6.88
N SER A 106 7.38 18.07 7.63
CA SER A 106 8.37 16.99 7.53
C SER A 106 8.26 16.25 6.19
N GLY A 107 9.37 15.69 5.73
CA GLY A 107 9.40 14.72 4.63
C GLY A 107 8.88 13.33 5.00
N PHE A 108 8.43 13.14 6.25
CA PHE A 108 7.89 11.89 6.79
C PHE A 108 6.58 12.15 7.53
N PRO A 109 5.72 11.16 7.75
CA PRO A 109 4.57 11.29 8.63
C PRO A 109 4.98 11.71 10.04
N ARG A 110 4.23 12.64 10.61
CA ARG A 110 4.45 13.18 11.95
C ARG A 110 3.12 13.40 12.65
N ARG A 111 2.93 12.80 13.83
CA ARG A 111 1.69 12.91 14.63
C ARG A 111 1.45 14.32 15.15
N ASP A 112 2.47 15.12 15.28
CA ASP A 112 2.39 16.54 15.66
C ASP A 112 1.95 17.45 14.49
N GLU A 113 2.02 16.98 13.24
CA GLU A 113 1.54 17.71 12.07
C GLU A 113 0.07 17.42 11.74
N SER A 114 -0.40 16.19 11.95
CA SER A 114 -1.74 15.79 11.58
C SER A 114 -2.22 14.57 12.36
N PRO A 115 -3.49 14.55 12.83
CA PRO A 115 -4.08 13.36 13.42
C PRO A 115 -4.21 12.18 12.45
N CYS A 116 -4.06 12.43 11.13
CA CYS A 116 -4.06 11.39 10.10
C CYS A 116 -2.72 10.67 9.98
N ASP A 117 -1.65 11.21 10.55
CA ASP A 117 -0.34 10.56 10.61
C ASP A 117 -0.31 9.64 11.84
N SER A 118 -0.62 8.36 11.62
CA SER A 118 -0.82 7.39 12.71
C SER A 118 0.46 7.07 13.49
N PHE A 119 1.63 7.21 12.86
CA PHE A 119 2.92 6.87 13.47
C PHE A 119 4.06 7.71 12.89
N ASP A 120 5.01 8.11 13.74
CA ASP A 120 6.22 8.81 13.32
C ASP A 120 7.20 7.79 12.76
N THR A 121 7.54 7.88 11.49
CA THR A 121 8.34 6.87 10.79
C THR A 121 9.70 7.40 10.33
N GLY A 122 10.61 6.47 10.10
CA GLY A 122 11.93 6.66 9.52
C GLY A 122 12.45 5.36 8.92
N HIS A 123 13.68 5.32 8.44
CA HIS A 123 14.28 4.16 7.77
C HIS A 123 14.61 3.03 8.76
N SER A 124 13.58 2.31 9.25
CA SER A 124 13.75 1.27 10.29
C SER A 124 12.81 0.07 10.12
N SER A 125 12.09 -0.04 9.01
CA SER A 125 11.15 -1.17 8.71
C SER A 125 10.12 -1.42 9.82
N THR A 126 9.52 -0.34 10.36
CA THR A 126 8.73 -0.38 11.60
C THR A 126 7.22 -0.48 11.37
N SER A 127 6.72 -0.34 10.13
CA SER A 127 5.28 -0.17 9.87
C SER A 127 4.43 -1.36 10.30
N ILE A 128 4.91 -2.58 10.06
CA ILE A 128 4.18 -3.80 10.41
C ILE A 128 4.11 -3.93 11.94
N SER A 129 5.23 -3.69 12.64
CA SER A 129 5.29 -3.75 14.11
C SER A 129 4.38 -2.69 14.75
N ALA A 130 4.40 -1.44 14.24
CA ALA A 130 3.52 -0.38 14.71
C ALA A 130 2.04 -0.69 14.42
N GLY A 131 1.74 -1.21 13.20
CA GLY A 131 0.40 -1.66 12.82
C GLY A 131 -0.13 -2.76 13.74
N LEU A 132 0.72 -3.72 14.07
CA LEU A 132 0.41 -4.79 15.01
C LEU A 132 0.06 -4.23 16.40
N GLY A 133 0.79 -3.22 16.87
CA GLY A 133 0.48 -2.52 18.11
C GLY A 133 -0.91 -1.88 18.09
N TYR A 134 -1.27 -1.20 17.00
CA TYR A 134 -2.61 -0.64 16.81
C TYR A 134 -3.70 -1.72 16.80
N VAL A 135 -3.47 -2.82 16.09
CA VAL A 135 -4.40 -3.95 16.03
C VAL A 135 -4.63 -4.55 17.41
N ARG A 136 -3.57 -4.79 18.17
CA ARG A 136 -3.65 -5.30 19.56
C ARG A 136 -4.42 -4.34 20.46
N ALA A 137 -4.12 -3.04 20.38
CA ALA A 137 -4.82 -2.03 21.18
C ALA A 137 -6.31 -1.96 20.83
N ARG A 138 -6.65 -1.98 19.52
CA ARG A 138 -8.02 -2.03 19.02
C ARG A 138 -8.80 -3.22 19.59
N ASP A 139 -8.21 -4.41 19.46
CA ASP A 139 -8.88 -5.67 19.87
C ASP A 139 -9.08 -5.72 21.39
N LEU A 140 -8.08 -5.28 22.17
CA LEU A 140 -8.19 -5.18 23.64
C LEU A 140 -9.27 -4.18 24.09
N LYS A 141 -9.38 -3.05 23.38
CA LYS A 141 -10.39 -2.01 23.65
C LYS A 141 -11.75 -2.32 23.02
N LYS A 142 -11.87 -3.38 22.20
CA LYS A 142 -13.07 -3.74 21.43
C LYS A 142 -13.52 -2.61 20.49
N GLU A 143 -12.57 -1.86 19.95
CA GLU A 143 -12.78 -0.86 18.92
C GLU A 143 -12.83 -1.53 17.54
N SER A 144 -13.31 -0.82 16.50
CA SER A 144 -13.60 -1.41 15.19
C SER A 144 -12.86 -0.76 14.02
N TYR A 145 -11.93 0.17 14.28
CA TYR A 145 -11.16 0.82 13.22
C TYR A 145 -10.25 -0.18 12.47
N ARG A 146 -10.00 0.12 11.22
CA ARG A 146 -9.15 -0.69 10.36
C ARG A 146 -7.70 -0.23 10.42
N VAL A 147 -6.77 -1.16 10.20
CA VAL A 147 -5.34 -0.88 10.22
C VAL A 147 -4.71 -1.44 8.95
N VAL A 148 -3.93 -0.61 8.26
CA VAL A 148 -3.11 -1.02 7.13
C VAL A 148 -1.68 -0.51 7.29
N SER A 149 -0.70 -1.39 7.10
CA SER A 149 0.71 -1.03 6.98
C SER A 149 1.13 -1.10 5.53
N VAL A 150 1.72 -0.03 5.02
CA VAL A 150 2.24 0.07 3.65
C VAL A 150 3.74 -0.02 3.71
N ILE A 151 4.31 -1.06 3.13
CA ILE A 151 5.75 -1.35 3.16
C ILE A 151 6.29 -1.58 1.75
N GLY A 152 7.47 -1.06 1.46
CA GLY A 152 8.19 -1.34 0.21
C GLY A 152 9.00 -2.64 0.28
N ASP A 153 9.32 -3.20 -0.88
CA ASP A 153 10.13 -4.42 -1.05
C ASP A 153 11.49 -4.33 -0.35
N GLY A 154 12.18 -3.20 -0.48
CA GLY A 154 13.45 -2.97 0.20
C GLY A 154 13.33 -2.93 1.72
N ALA A 155 12.28 -2.28 2.25
CA ALA A 155 12.03 -2.20 3.69
C ALA A 155 11.59 -3.57 4.27
N LEU A 156 10.92 -4.41 3.48
CA LEU A 156 10.53 -5.75 3.90
C LEU A 156 11.72 -6.66 4.21
N THR A 157 12.91 -6.37 3.71
CA THR A 157 14.14 -7.13 4.04
C THR A 157 14.63 -6.88 5.47
N GLY A 158 14.08 -5.91 6.18
CA GLY A 158 14.45 -5.57 7.56
C GLY A 158 13.98 -6.62 8.56
N GLY A 159 14.85 -7.00 9.52
CA GLY A 159 14.55 -8.02 10.52
C GLY A 159 13.30 -7.72 11.35
N MET A 160 13.05 -6.45 11.70
CA MET A 160 11.87 -6.04 12.45
C MET A 160 10.56 -6.31 11.68
N ALA A 161 10.56 -6.14 10.35
CA ALA A 161 9.39 -6.46 9.53
C ALA A 161 9.07 -7.96 9.58
N PHE A 162 10.10 -8.81 9.55
CA PHE A 162 9.96 -10.26 9.67
C PHE A 162 9.41 -10.69 11.02
N GLU A 163 9.99 -10.18 12.08
CA GLU A 163 9.54 -10.49 13.43
C GLU A 163 8.08 -10.07 13.63
N ALA A 164 7.70 -8.90 13.13
CA ALA A 164 6.34 -8.41 13.18
C ALA A 164 5.39 -9.28 12.35
N MET A 165 5.77 -9.72 11.14
CA MET A 165 4.96 -10.64 10.33
C MET A 165 4.77 -11.99 11.03
N ASN A 166 5.82 -12.56 11.62
CA ASN A 166 5.73 -13.80 12.38
C ASN A 166 4.72 -13.68 13.54
N ASN A 167 4.71 -12.54 14.24
CA ASN A 167 3.71 -12.25 15.28
C ASN A 167 2.31 -12.03 14.70
N ALA A 168 2.19 -11.35 13.55
CA ALA A 168 0.90 -11.06 12.91
C ALA A 168 0.21 -12.35 12.44
N ALA A 169 0.97 -13.31 11.94
CA ALA A 169 0.47 -14.61 11.48
C ALA A 169 -0.31 -15.39 12.55
N ASP A 170 0.10 -15.28 13.80
CA ASP A 170 -0.56 -15.96 14.93
C ASP A 170 -1.86 -15.28 15.38
N LEU A 171 -2.06 -14.00 15.04
CA LEU A 171 -3.14 -13.19 15.60
C LEU A 171 -4.53 -13.45 15.02
N LYS A 172 -4.66 -13.94 13.79
CA LYS A 172 -5.94 -14.16 13.07
C LYS A 172 -6.93 -13.01 13.20
N THR A 173 -6.43 -11.78 13.16
CA THR A 173 -7.21 -10.54 13.29
C THR A 173 -7.20 -9.75 11.98
N ASN A 174 -8.11 -8.78 11.86
CA ASN A 174 -8.20 -7.93 10.67
C ASN A 174 -7.05 -6.92 10.66
N PHE A 175 -5.98 -7.27 9.95
CA PHE A 175 -4.80 -6.44 9.71
C PHE A 175 -4.37 -6.61 8.25
N VAL A 176 -4.18 -5.51 7.54
CA VAL A 176 -3.73 -5.51 6.14
C VAL A 176 -2.27 -5.06 6.08
N ILE A 177 -1.43 -5.88 5.47
CA ILE A 177 -0.06 -5.51 5.10
C ILE A 177 -0.06 -5.36 3.58
N LEU A 178 0.21 -4.15 3.09
CA LEU A 178 0.28 -3.83 1.69
C LEU A 178 1.75 -3.71 1.29
N LEU A 179 2.24 -4.71 0.57
CA LEU A 179 3.58 -4.71 -0.01
C LEU A 179 3.53 -3.98 -1.35
N ASN A 180 4.21 -2.84 -1.44
CA ASN A 180 4.40 -2.09 -2.68
C ASN A 180 5.77 -2.45 -3.26
N ASP A 181 5.77 -3.13 -4.38
CA ASP A 181 6.96 -3.53 -5.10
C ASP A 181 7.01 -2.83 -6.46
N ASN A 182 7.87 -1.83 -6.57
CA ASN A 182 8.06 -1.02 -7.77
C ASN A 182 9.49 -1.10 -8.33
N GLU A 183 10.28 -2.09 -7.89
CA GLU A 183 11.69 -2.30 -8.27
C GLU A 183 12.62 -1.09 -7.99
N MET A 184 12.15 -0.12 -7.22
CA MET A 184 12.86 1.13 -6.96
C MET A 184 13.46 1.13 -5.55
N SER A 185 14.70 0.64 -5.45
CA SER A 185 15.53 0.83 -4.25
C SER A 185 16.80 1.61 -4.60
N ILE A 186 17.42 2.25 -3.60
CA ILE A 186 18.67 3.04 -3.75
C ILE A 186 19.83 2.12 -4.18
N SER A 187 19.80 0.87 -3.74
CA SER A 187 20.73 -0.18 -4.14
C SER A 187 19.96 -1.48 -4.39
N ARG A 188 20.56 -2.41 -5.11
CA ARG A 188 19.96 -3.73 -5.33
C ARG A 188 19.60 -4.36 -3.98
N ASN A 189 18.37 -4.81 -3.83
CA ASN A 189 17.93 -5.56 -2.68
C ASN A 189 18.73 -6.85 -2.58
N VAL A 190 19.09 -7.26 -1.37
CA VAL A 190 19.90 -8.45 -1.11
C VAL A 190 19.19 -9.42 -0.16
N GLY A 191 19.50 -10.72 -0.31
CA GLY A 191 18.98 -11.77 0.55
C GLY A 191 17.83 -12.57 -0.06
N GLY A 192 17.56 -13.74 0.50
CA GLY A 192 16.61 -14.72 -0.04
C GLY A 192 15.19 -14.21 -0.24
N ILE A 193 14.75 -13.22 0.52
CA ILE A 193 13.44 -12.57 0.29
C ILE A 193 13.43 -11.71 -0.95
N SER A 194 14.52 -11.00 -1.24
CA SER A 194 14.63 -10.25 -2.47
C SER A 194 14.56 -11.18 -3.68
N ASP A 195 15.26 -12.30 -3.61
CA ASP A 195 15.24 -13.33 -4.66
C ASP A 195 13.83 -13.93 -4.80
N TYR A 196 13.17 -14.24 -3.69
CA TYR A 196 11.80 -14.73 -3.67
C TYR A 196 10.81 -13.73 -4.29
N LEU A 197 10.84 -12.45 -3.91
CA LEU A 197 9.98 -11.43 -4.50
C LEU A 197 10.24 -11.23 -6.00
N ALA A 198 11.50 -11.34 -6.44
CA ALA A 198 11.85 -11.31 -7.86
C ALA A 198 11.24 -12.50 -8.62
N GLU A 199 11.22 -13.70 -8.02
CA GLU A 199 10.57 -14.89 -8.59
C GLU A 199 9.04 -14.71 -8.66
N VAL A 200 8.44 -14.16 -7.61
CA VAL A 200 6.99 -13.83 -7.59
C VAL A 200 6.62 -12.92 -8.77
N ARG A 201 7.41 -11.89 -9.04
CA ARG A 201 7.17 -10.94 -10.13
C ARG A 201 7.28 -11.56 -11.51
N THR A 202 8.30 -12.41 -11.70
CA THR A 202 8.63 -12.97 -13.02
C THR A 202 7.79 -14.18 -13.41
N SER A 203 7.00 -14.75 -12.46
CA SER A 203 6.19 -15.92 -12.76
C SER A 203 4.97 -15.57 -13.61
N SER A 204 5.10 -15.78 -14.91
CA SER A 204 3.97 -15.73 -15.89
C SER A 204 2.88 -16.77 -15.61
N ALA A 205 3.15 -17.75 -14.75
CA ALA A 205 2.21 -18.80 -14.35
C ALA A 205 0.97 -18.26 -13.60
N TYR A 206 1.10 -17.13 -12.91
CA TYR A 206 -0.02 -16.57 -12.13
C TYR A 206 -1.13 -15.97 -13.00
N SER A 207 -0.80 -15.21 -14.03
CA SER A 207 -1.80 -14.62 -14.93
C SER A 207 -2.46 -15.65 -15.86
N GLY A 208 -1.69 -16.60 -16.35
CA GLY A 208 -2.20 -17.68 -17.23
C GLY A 208 -3.06 -18.71 -16.50
N PHE A 209 -2.75 -19.03 -15.26
CA PHE A 209 -3.51 -20.01 -14.46
C PHE A 209 -4.87 -19.46 -14.00
N LYS A 210 -4.95 -18.18 -13.63
CA LYS A 210 -6.21 -17.54 -13.24
C LYS A 210 -7.23 -17.52 -14.39
N MET A 211 -6.79 -17.24 -15.62
CA MET A 211 -7.64 -17.30 -16.82
C MET A 211 -8.00 -18.73 -17.22
N GLY A 212 -7.09 -19.67 -17.12
CA GLY A 212 -7.32 -21.06 -17.49
C GLY A 212 -8.30 -21.81 -16.60
N VAL A 213 -8.22 -21.62 -15.28
CA VAL A 213 -9.08 -22.30 -14.29
C VAL A 213 -10.50 -21.74 -14.34
N THR A 214 -10.68 -20.42 -14.46
CA THR A 214 -12.02 -19.81 -14.56
C THR A 214 -12.73 -20.26 -15.83
N SER A 215 -12.01 -20.26 -16.97
CA SER A 215 -12.57 -20.70 -18.27
C SER A 215 -12.85 -22.21 -18.34
N ALA A 216 -12.12 -23.05 -17.60
CA ALA A 216 -12.36 -24.48 -17.54
C ALA A 216 -13.55 -24.84 -16.65
N LEU A 217 -13.75 -24.11 -15.54
CA LEU A 217 -14.88 -24.30 -14.62
C LEU A 217 -16.20 -23.83 -15.22
N GLU A 218 -16.20 -22.77 -16.04
CA GLU A 218 -17.41 -22.27 -16.72
C GLU A 218 -17.90 -23.17 -17.86
N LYS A 219 -17.04 -24.05 -18.38
CA LYS A 219 -17.34 -24.93 -19.53
C LYS A 219 -17.82 -26.33 -19.16
N LEU A 220 -17.96 -26.66 -17.88
CA LEU A 220 -18.41 -28.02 -17.44
C LEU A 220 -19.75 -27.94 -16.70
N PRO A 221 -20.89 -28.05 -17.40
CA PRO A 221 -22.19 -28.16 -16.76
C PRO A 221 -22.36 -29.56 -16.14
N GLY A 222 -22.58 -29.64 -14.84
CA GLY A 222 -23.11 -30.85 -14.19
C GLY A 222 -22.23 -31.57 -13.18
N LEU A 223 -21.16 -31.01 -12.68
CA LEU A 223 -20.29 -31.70 -11.70
C LEU A 223 -20.73 -31.43 -10.26
N GLY A 224 -21.13 -32.48 -9.56
CA GLY A 224 -21.65 -32.46 -8.19
C GLY A 224 -20.62 -32.08 -7.13
N ARG A 225 -21.12 -31.70 -5.93
CA ARG A 225 -20.35 -31.16 -4.78
C ARG A 225 -19.13 -32.00 -4.33
N GLY A 226 -19.12 -33.32 -4.58
CA GLY A 226 -17.99 -34.18 -4.19
C GLY A 226 -16.70 -33.98 -5.00
N ILE A 227 -16.79 -33.49 -6.24
CA ILE A 227 -15.61 -33.21 -7.08
C ILE A 227 -15.00 -31.86 -6.70
N VAL A 228 -15.79 -30.91 -6.20
CA VAL A 228 -15.31 -29.61 -5.73
C VAL A 228 -14.39 -29.77 -4.52
N ASP A 229 -14.65 -30.70 -3.59
CA ASP A 229 -13.81 -30.95 -2.43
C ASP A 229 -12.51 -31.70 -2.78
N THR A 230 -12.57 -32.60 -3.77
CA THR A 230 -11.37 -33.25 -4.30
C THR A 230 -10.52 -32.26 -5.09
N LEU A 231 -11.13 -31.38 -5.89
CA LEU A 231 -10.46 -30.28 -6.60
C LEU A 231 -9.89 -29.24 -5.64
N ARG A 232 -10.54 -28.97 -4.48
CA ARG A 232 -9.95 -28.12 -3.43
C ARG A 232 -8.68 -28.70 -2.84
N LYS A 233 -8.65 -30.00 -2.54
CA LYS A 233 -7.44 -30.69 -2.05
C LYS A 233 -6.36 -30.79 -3.13
N THR A 234 -6.72 -31.09 -4.38
CA THR A 234 -5.80 -31.11 -5.53
C THR A 234 -5.32 -29.70 -5.90
N LYS A 235 -6.19 -28.68 -5.77
CA LYS A 235 -5.86 -27.26 -5.96
C LYS A 235 -4.84 -26.77 -4.92
N SER A 236 -4.94 -27.24 -3.67
CA SER A 236 -3.91 -26.99 -2.65
C SER A 236 -2.56 -27.61 -3.03
N SER A 237 -2.54 -28.84 -3.52
CA SER A 237 -1.30 -29.54 -3.90
C SER A 237 -0.68 -28.99 -5.22
N ILE A 238 -1.50 -28.55 -6.18
CA ILE A 238 -1.04 -27.88 -7.40
C ILE A 238 -0.59 -26.44 -7.07
N LYS A 239 -1.27 -25.78 -6.13
CA LYS A 239 -0.86 -24.47 -5.60
C LYS A 239 0.55 -24.53 -5.02
N GLN A 240 0.92 -25.62 -4.36
CA GLN A 240 2.26 -25.81 -3.79
C GLN A 240 3.39 -25.98 -4.82
N LEU A 241 3.07 -26.28 -6.08
CA LEU A 241 4.08 -26.52 -7.12
C LEU A 241 4.36 -25.30 -8.02
N VAL A 242 3.53 -24.25 -8.00
CA VAL A 242 3.56 -23.24 -9.09
C VAL A 242 3.31 -21.80 -8.64
N ILE A 243 2.96 -21.49 -7.36
CA ILE A 243 2.47 -20.14 -7.01
C ILE A 243 3.47 -19.37 -6.13
N PRO A 244 3.95 -18.23 -6.63
CA PRO A 244 4.61 -17.22 -5.80
C PRO A 244 3.64 -16.65 -4.77
N GLY A 245 4.03 -16.58 -3.53
CA GLY A 245 3.16 -16.16 -2.40
C GLY A 245 3.10 -17.20 -1.28
N MET A 246 3.58 -18.41 -1.55
CA MET A 246 3.60 -19.52 -0.58
C MET A 246 4.27 -19.15 0.74
N PHE A 247 5.34 -18.37 0.70
CA PHE A 247 6.04 -17.96 1.91
C PHE A 247 5.09 -17.28 2.92
N PHE A 248 4.26 -16.35 2.47
CA PHE A 248 3.31 -15.66 3.34
C PHE A 248 2.18 -16.60 3.80
N GLU A 249 1.68 -17.45 2.89
CA GLU A 249 0.64 -18.44 3.21
C GLU A 249 1.16 -19.52 4.17
N ASP A 250 2.39 -19.97 3.99
CA ASP A 250 3.05 -20.93 4.89
C ASP A 250 3.29 -20.34 6.29
N MET A 251 3.51 -19.04 6.38
CA MET A 251 3.53 -18.31 7.64
C MET A 251 2.13 -18.15 8.27
N GLY A 252 1.04 -18.44 7.55
CA GLY A 252 -0.34 -18.25 8.03
C GLY A 252 -0.95 -16.89 7.67
N ILE A 253 -0.31 -16.12 6.79
CA ILE A 253 -0.80 -14.84 6.27
C ILE A 253 -1.46 -15.07 4.92
N THR A 254 -2.75 -14.70 4.78
CA THR A 254 -3.46 -14.81 3.51
C THR A 254 -2.87 -13.85 2.48
N TYR A 255 -2.38 -14.40 1.36
CA TYR A 255 -1.81 -13.62 0.27
C TYR A 255 -2.86 -13.31 -0.81
N LEU A 256 -3.05 -12.03 -1.12
CA LEU A 256 -4.02 -11.52 -2.10
C LEU A 256 -3.28 -10.77 -3.23
N GLY A 257 -2.40 -11.43 -3.94
CA GLY A 257 -1.63 -10.77 -4.98
C GLY A 257 -1.01 -11.73 -5.98
N PRO A 258 -0.11 -11.23 -6.85
CA PRO A 258 0.14 -9.82 -7.10
C PRO A 258 -1.05 -9.12 -7.79
N VAL A 259 -1.19 -7.83 -7.56
CA VAL A 259 -2.16 -6.95 -8.22
C VAL A 259 -1.35 -5.94 -9.03
N ASP A 260 -1.65 -5.81 -10.31
CA ASP A 260 -1.10 -4.76 -11.16
C ASP A 260 -1.77 -3.43 -10.80
N GLY A 261 -0.95 -2.41 -10.52
CA GLY A 261 -1.38 -1.13 -9.96
C GLY A 261 -1.35 0.05 -10.93
#